data_37bb25c4670ba3667fb75bc08d983233
#
_entry.id   37bb25c4670ba3667fb75bc08d983233
#
_cell.length_a   1.000
_cell.length_b   1.000
_cell.length_c   1.000
_cell.angle_alpha   90.00
_cell.angle_beta   90.00
_cell.angle_gamma   90.00
#
_symmetry.space_group_name_H-M   'P 1'
#
loop_
_entity.id
_entity.type
_entity.pdbx_description
1 polymer ?
#
loop_
_entity_poly.entity_id
_entity_poly.type
_entity_poly.pdbx_seq_one_letter_code
_entity_poly.pdbx_strand_id
1 'polypeptide(L)'
;MFDLQIPPDPVAEPPPVVVSAPAWDLTVGLISATVQLDQRNADAPTRRVGTGFLIDAPRPDGQPRTVLVTAHHVLDGMRGPEARIGWRYERPEGGWRFAPEPLQIRDPAGEPLWTRHPERDIAVMEVLAPPDFARAAIPLGWLADANALDAWQVGPGDELLTLGYPHGYSANTAGFPILRVGRVASWPLTPIEAFPTFLLDFPVFPGNSGGPVFWTPSARKAPGAFQPDHPFIAGVLTSEVRPGDAPLGIGIVAHAAYVREAIARLDAPAGP
;
A
#
# COMPACT_ATOMS: atom_id res chain seq x y z
N MET A 1 -69.15 -7.89 -5.90
CA MET A 1 -68.00 -7.78 -5.04
C MET A 1 -66.87 -7.31 -5.95
N PHE A 2 -66.63 -6.00 -5.98
CA PHE A 2 -65.62 -5.41 -6.89
C PHE A 2 -64.30 -5.31 -6.09
N ASP A 3 -63.27 -6.04 -6.55
CA ASP A 3 -61.92 -5.92 -6.04
C ASP A 3 -61.35 -4.57 -6.51
N LEU A 4 -61.24 -3.62 -5.60
CA LEU A 4 -60.50 -2.38 -5.82
C LEU A 4 -59.01 -2.71 -5.64
N GLN A 5 -58.31 -2.89 -6.76
CA GLN A 5 -56.85 -2.88 -6.75
C GLN A 5 -56.37 -1.47 -6.39
N ILE A 6 -55.78 -1.35 -5.22
CA ILE A 6 -55.02 -0.14 -4.83
C ILE A 6 -53.75 -0.10 -5.66
N PRO A 7 -53.53 0.95 -6.49
CA PRO A 7 -52.25 1.07 -7.21
C PRO A 7 -51.11 1.14 -6.20
N PRO A 8 -49.95 0.50 -6.50
CA PRO A 8 -48.78 0.59 -5.62
C PRO A 8 -48.40 2.07 -5.49
N ASP A 9 -48.05 2.45 -4.27
CA ASP A 9 -47.49 3.77 -3.99
C ASP A 9 -46.28 4.03 -4.91
N PRO A 10 -46.15 5.25 -5.45
CA PRO A 10 -44.99 5.59 -6.25
C PRO A 10 -43.74 5.35 -5.40
N VAL A 11 -42.88 4.45 -5.88
CA VAL A 11 -41.56 4.21 -5.29
C VAL A 11 -40.83 5.54 -5.33
N ALA A 12 -40.68 6.18 -4.18
CA ALA A 12 -39.87 7.41 -4.07
C ALA A 12 -38.48 7.11 -4.63
N GLU A 13 -38.06 7.87 -5.60
CA GLU A 13 -36.67 7.81 -6.07
C GLU A 13 -35.78 8.01 -4.86
N PRO A 14 -34.78 7.13 -4.65
CA PRO A 14 -33.84 7.35 -3.56
C PRO A 14 -33.20 8.73 -3.74
N PRO A 15 -33.03 9.49 -2.65
CA PRO A 15 -32.39 10.79 -2.73
C PRO A 15 -31.03 10.64 -3.40
N PRO A 16 -30.60 11.61 -4.22
CA PRO A 16 -29.30 11.55 -4.86
C PRO A 16 -28.23 11.34 -3.78
N VAL A 17 -27.51 10.23 -3.90
CA VAL A 17 -26.38 9.94 -3.01
C VAL A 17 -25.37 11.04 -3.24
N VAL A 18 -25.35 12.04 -2.38
CA VAL A 18 -24.27 13.00 -2.31
C VAL A 18 -23.06 12.23 -1.79
N VAL A 19 -22.35 11.58 -2.71
CA VAL A 19 -21.06 11.00 -2.41
C VAL A 19 -20.17 12.20 -2.05
N SER A 20 -19.85 12.34 -0.77
CA SER A 20 -18.84 13.30 -0.38
C SER A 20 -17.53 12.86 -1.05
N ALA A 21 -17.16 13.56 -2.11
CA ALA A 21 -16.03 13.25 -2.98
C ALA A 21 -14.70 12.89 -2.25
N PRO A 22 -14.34 13.46 -1.07
CA PRO A 22 -13.02 13.25 -0.50
C PRO A 22 -12.70 11.79 -0.11
N ALA A 23 -13.62 11.05 0.51
CA ALA A 23 -13.29 9.72 1.05
C ALA A 23 -13.12 8.64 -0.03
N TRP A 24 -13.88 8.71 -1.12
CA TRP A 24 -13.74 7.82 -2.28
C TRP A 24 -12.45 8.10 -3.04
N ASP A 25 -12.15 9.37 -3.27
CA ASP A 25 -10.95 9.78 -4.00
C ASP A 25 -9.67 9.28 -3.31
N LEU A 26 -9.66 9.24 -1.99
CA LEU A 26 -8.49 8.82 -1.21
C LEU A 26 -8.23 7.31 -1.29
N THR A 27 -9.25 6.47 -1.18
CA THR A 27 -9.09 5.01 -1.36
C THR A 27 -8.76 4.67 -2.81
N VAL A 28 -9.40 5.34 -3.76
CA VAL A 28 -9.10 5.19 -5.19
C VAL A 28 -7.69 5.71 -5.50
N GLY A 29 -7.26 6.80 -4.88
CA GLY A 29 -5.88 7.29 -4.97
C GLY A 29 -4.87 6.26 -4.49
N LEU A 30 -5.10 5.64 -3.33
CA LEU A 30 -4.25 4.55 -2.80
C LEU A 30 -4.23 3.33 -3.73
N ILE A 31 -5.38 2.93 -4.27
CA ILE A 31 -5.48 1.87 -5.28
C ILE A 31 -4.67 2.24 -6.53
N SER A 32 -4.76 3.49 -6.98
CA SER A 32 -4.04 3.99 -8.16
C SER A 32 -2.53 4.05 -7.93
N ALA A 33 -2.09 4.41 -6.72
CA ALA A 33 -0.68 4.46 -6.34
C ALA A 33 -0.05 3.08 -6.06
N THR A 34 -0.86 2.01 -5.89
CA THR A 34 -0.35 0.67 -5.58
C THR A 34 -0.06 -0.11 -6.84
N VAL A 35 1.13 -0.71 -6.93
CA VAL A 35 1.65 -1.40 -8.10
C VAL A 35 2.07 -2.84 -7.80
N GLN A 36 1.96 -3.71 -8.80
CA GLN A 36 2.52 -5.05 -8.74
C GLN A 36 4.00 -5.00 -9.12
N LEU A 37 4.82 -5.72 -8.36
CA LEU A 37 6.22 -5.98 -8.67
C LEU A 37 6.36 -7.47 -8.98
N ASP A 38 7.00 -7.83 -10.08
CA ASP A 38 7.30 -9.23 -10.37
C ASP A 38 8.62 -9.43 -11.11
N GLN A 39 9.18 -10.62 -10.97
CA GLN A 39 10.31 -11.10 -11.75
C GLN A 39 10.10 -12.57 -12.09
N ARG A 40 10.27 -12.93 -13.35
CA ARG A 40 10.30 -14.33 -13.77
C ARG A 40 11.56 -15.00 -13.25
N ASN A 41 11.42 -16.22 -12.74
CA ASN A 41 12.58 -17.03 -12.42
C ASN A 41 13.22 -17.51 -13.73
N ALA A 42 14.56 -17.40 -13.85
CA ALA A 42 15.29 -17.83 -15.04
C ALA A 42 15.16 -19.34 -15.27
N ASP A 43 15.17 -20.12 -14.17
CA ASP A 43 15.31 -21.57 -14.19
C ASP A 43 13.99 -22.32 -13.93
N ALA A 44 12.87 -21.62 -13.82
CA ALA A 44 11.58 -22.24 -13.51
C ALA A 44 10.41 -21.46 -14.12
N PRO A 45 9.29 -22.11 -14.47
CA PRO A 45 8.09 -21.45 -14.98
C PRO A 45 7.30 -20.70 -13.88
N THR A 46 8.00 -20.21 -12.88
CA THR A 46 7.46 -19.47 -11.74
C THR A 46 7.91 -18.02 -11.77
N ARG A 47 7.25 -17.19 -10.99
CA ARG A 47 7.64 -15.78 -10.79
C ARG A 47 7.63 -15.43 -9.32
N ARG A 48 8.51 -14.54 -8.92
CA ARG A 48 8.42 -13.84 -7.66
C ARG A 48 7.49 -12.67 -7.84
N VAL A 49 6.64 -12.44 -6.86
CA VAL A 49 5.66 -11.35 -6.89
C VAL A 49 5.69 -10.63 -5.55
N GLY A 50 5.55 -9.33 -5.61
CA GLY A 50 5.37 -8.45 -4.45
C GLY A 50 4.45 -7.29 -4.78
N THR A 51 4.22 -6.48 -3.79
CA THR A 51 3.46 -5.24 -3.88
C THR A 51 4.38 -4.07 -3.59
N GLY A 52 4.16 -2.95 -4.27
CA GLY A 52 4.75 -1.67 -3.94
C GLY A 52 3.70 -0.57 -4.03
N PHE A 53 4.04 0.59 -3.50
CA PHE A 53 3.21 1.79 -3.65
C PHE A 53 4.08 3.03 -3.84
N LEU A 54 3.50 4.06 -4.42
CA LEU A 54 4.20 5.27 -4.83
C LEU A 54 3.98 6.40 -3.84
N ILE A 55 5.06 7.05 -3.46
CA ILE A 55 5.07 8.25 -2.61
C ILE A 55 5.55 9.45 -3.45
N ASP A 56 4.82 10.54 -3.38
CA ASP A 56 5.28 11.85 -3.81
C ASP A 56 6.18 12.43 -2.72
N ALA A 57 7.48 12.35 -2.95
CA ALA A 57 8.52 12.77 -2.02
C ALA A 57 9.51 13.69 -2.73
N PRO A 58 9.19 14.99 -2.89
CA PRO A 58 10.07 15.95 -3.52
C PRO A 58 11.48 15.93 -2.92
N ARG A 59 12.48 16.18 -3.75
CA ARG A 59 13.86 16.31 -3.29
C ARG A 59 14.04 17.52 -2.38
N PRO A 60 15.10 17.61 -1.58
CA PRO A 60 15.36 18.78 -0.73
C PRO A 60 15.46 20.10 -1.48
N ASP A 61 15.81 20.09 -2.77
CA ASP A 61 15.84 21.25 -3.64
C ASP A 61 14.47 21.59 -4.26
N GLY A 62 13.41 20.87 -3.90
CA GLY A 62 12.05 21.07 -4.38
C GLY A 62 11.72 20.38 -5.71
N GLN A 63 12.68 19.68 -6.33
CA GLN A 63 12.40 18.94 -7.56
C GLN A 63 11.42 17.77 -7.30
N PRO A 64 10.41 17.56 -8.19
CA PRO A 64 9.47 16.46 -8.06
C PRO A 64 10.20 15.11 -8.10
N ARG A 65 9.74 14.19 -7.26
CA ARG A 65 10.28 12.82 -7.22
C ARG A 65 9.20 11.83 -6.81
N THR A 66 9.04 10.77 -7.58
CA THR A 66 8.22 9.63 -7.23
C THR A 66 9.10 8.51 -6.65
N VAL A 67 8.76 8.06 -5.46
CA VAL A 67 9.48 7.00 -4.75
C VAL A 67 8.60 5.77 -4.66
N LEU A 68 9.09 4.65 -5.17
CA LEU A 68 8.52 3.32 -4.95
C LEU A 68 8.91 2.85 -3.55
N VAL A 69 7.93 2.42 -2.78
CA VAL A 69 8.09 1.79 -1.46
C VAL A 69 7.65 0.34 -1.54
N THR A 70 8.42 -0.57 -0.95
CA THR A 70 8.07 -2.00 -0.82
C THR A 70 8.79 -2.61 0.38
N ALA A 71 8.55 -3.89 0.68
CA ALA A 71 9.37 -4.63 1.61
C ALA A 71 10.74 -4.97 0.98
N HIS A 72 11.82 -4.85 1.77
CA HIS A 72 13.17 -5.10 1.26
C HIS A 72 13.32 -6.50 0.66
N HIS A 73 12.81 -7.54 1.34
CA HIS A 73 12.91 -8.91 0.85
C HIS A 73 12.21 -9.15 -0.49
N VAL A 74 11.28 -8.29 -0.92
CA VAL A 74 10.63 -8.36 -2.23
C VAL A 74 11.65 -8.11 -3.33
N LEU A 75 12.39 -6.99 -3.26
CA LEU A 75 13.42 -6.66 -4.24
C LEU A 75 14.66 -7.55 -4.10
N ASP A 76 15.09 -7.82 -2.87
CA ASP A 76 16.24 -8.70 -2.62
C ASP A 76 16.00 -10.11 -3.14
N GLY A 77 14.79 -10.62 -3.01
CA GLY A 77 14.40 -11.92 -3.55
C GLY A 77 14.37 -11.98 -5.09
N MET A 78 14.30 -10.85 -5.79
CA MET A 78 14.36 -10.74 -7.23
C MET A 78 15.84 -10.68 -7.66
N ARG A 79 16.41 -11.83 -8.08
CA ARG A 79 17.85 -12.00 -8.26
C ARG A 79 18.40 -11.40 -9.57
N GLY A 80 17.56 -11.21 -10.59
CA GLY A 80 17.96 -10.60 -11.86
C GLY A 80 18.13 -9.09 -11.74
N PRO A 81 18.80 -8.46 -12.74
CA PRO A 81 19.02 -7.02 -12.76
C PRO A 81 17.72 -6.24 -12.98
N GLU A 82 16.74 -6.85 -13.62
CA GLU A 82 15.49 -6.23 -14.03
C GLU A 82 14.28 -6.96 -13.42
N ALA A 83 13.41 -6.23 -12.74
CA ALA A 83 12.06 -6.63 -12.39
C ALA A 83 11.05 -6.03 -13.37
N ARG A 84 9.76 -6.25 -13.14
CA ARG A 84 8.69 -5.54 -13.84
C ARG A 84 7.83 -4.82 -12.82
N ILE A 85 7.40 -3.62 -13.19
CA ILE A 85 6.43 -2.82 -12.46
C ILE A 85 5.13 -2.76 -13.26
N GLY A 86 4.01 -3.07 -12.61
CA GLY A 86 2.71 -3.22 -13.27
C GLY A 86 1.98 -1.89 -13.34
N TRP A 87 2.09 -1.19 -14.46
CA TRP A 87 1.31 0.01 -14.74
C TRP A 87 -0.09 -0.32 -15.25
N ARG A 88 -1.00 0.62 -15.13
CA ARG A 88 -2.37 0.56 -15.64
C ARG A 88 -2.66 1.84 -16.41
N TYR A 89 -3.22 1.70 -17.57
CA TYR A 89 -3.56 2.84 -18.44
C TYR A 89 -5.03 2.82 -18.77
N GLU A 90 -5.69 3.96 -18.64
CA GLU A 90 -7.02 4.16 -19.17
C GLU A 90 -6.98 4.19 -20.70
N ARG A 91 -7.95 3.57 -21.34
CA ARG A 91 -8.05 3.52 -22.80
C ARG A 91 -8.91 4.66 -23.30
N PRO A 92 -8.60 5.29 -24.44
CA PRO A 92 -9.41 6.35 -25.01
C PRO A 92 -10.87 5.94 -25.27
N GLU A 93 -11.08 4.67 -25.60
CA GLU A 93 -12.40 4.07 -25.82
C GLU A 93 -13.11 3.62 -24.53
N GLY A 94 -12.52 3.89 -23.38
CA GLY A 94 -12.98 3.46 -22.06
C GLY A 94 -12.38 2.14 -21.61
N GLY A 95 -12.39 1.92 -20.29
CA GLY A 95 -11.78 0.76 -19.64
C GLY A 95 -10.28 0.91 -19.41
N TRP A 96 -9.65 -0.16 -18.93
CA TRP A 96 -8.26 -0.13 -18.46
C TRP A 96 -7.43 -1.24 -19.07
N ARG A 97 -6.13 -1.02 -19.19
CA ARG A 97 -5.14 -1.97 -19.67
C ARG A 97 -4.02 -2.13 -18.64
N PHE A 98 -3.71 -3.38 -18.29
CA PHE A 98 -2.50 -3.71 -17.55
C PHE A 98 -1.30 -3.76 -18.48
N ALA A 99 -0.24 -3.06 -18.14
CA ALA A 99 0.99 -2.96 -18.93
C ALA A 99 2.20 -3.01 -17.99
N PRO A 100 2.69 -4.20 -17.65
CA PRO A 100 3.93 -4.34 -16.89
C PRO A 100 5.12 -3.91 -17.74
N GLU A 101 5.94 -3.03 -17.17
CA GLU A 101 7.14 -2.48 -17.83
C GLU A 101 8.40 -2.88 -17.07
N PRO A 102 9.56 -2.93 -17.75
CA PRO A 102 10.85 -3.18 -17.11
C PRO A 102 11.16 -2.15 -16.03
N LEU A 103 11.68 -2.62 -14.91
CA LEU A 103 12.20 -1.82 -13.80
C LEU A 103 13.60 -2.31 -13.47
N GLN A 104 14.61 -1.51 -13.78
CA GLN A 104 15.99 -1.83 -13.40
C GLN A 104 16.11 -1.74 -11.88
N ILE A 105 16.46 -2.83 -11.25
CA ILE A 105 16.60 -2.94 -9.79
C ILE A 105 18.04 -3.17 -9.33
N ARG A 106 18.95 -3.52 -10.25
CA ARG A 106 20.38 -3.65 -9.97
C ARG A 106 21.19 -3.00 -11.07
N ASP A 107 22.34 -2.50 -10.71
CA ASP A 107 23.31 -1.97 -11.66
C ASP A 107 24.04 -3.11 -12.43
N PRO A 108 24.92 -2.79 -13.40
CA PRO A 108 25.70 -3.80 -14.11
C PRO A 108 26.68 -4.61 -13.26
N ALA A 109 27.05 -4.11 -12.07
CA ALA A 109 27.86 -4.83 -11.10
C ALA A 109 27.03 -5.78 -10.21
N GLY A 110 25.68 -5.70 -10.30
CA GLY A 110 24.75 -6.48 -9.51
C GLY A 110 24.35 -5.80 -8.18
N GLU A 111 24.82 -4.57 -7.95
CA GLU A 111 24.50 -3.83 -6.74
C GLU A 111 23.05 -3.29 -6.78
N PRO A 112 22.36 -3.28 -5.62
CA PRO A 112 21.00 -2.78 -5.52
C PRO A 112 20.89 -1.30 -5.90
N LEU A 113 19.90 -0.95 -6.72
CA LEU A 113 19.52 0.43 -7.03
C LEU A 113 18.48 0.99 -6.05
N TRP A 114 18.06 0.21 -5.08
CA TRP A 114 17.17 0.65 -4.00
C TRP A 114 17.94 0.93 -2.72
N THR A 115 17.43 1.84 -1.92
CA THR A 115 17.89 2.09 -0.57
C THR A 115 17.06 1.26 0.41
N ARG A 116 17.72 0.44 1.23
CA ARG A 116 17.07 -0.30 2.31
C ARG A 116 17.11 0.49 3.62
N HIS A 117 16.10 0.31 4.46
CA HIS A 117 16.22 0.69 5.86
C HIS A 117 17.24 -0.24 6.57
N PRO A 118 18.15 0.28 7.42
CA PRO A 118 19.24 -0.53 7.99
C PRO A 118 18.76 -1.69 8.85
N GLU A 119 17.64 -1.53 9.55
CA GLU A 119 17.14 -2.47 10.54
C GLU A 119 15.75 -3.03 10.24
N ARG A 120 15.03 -2.47 9.29
CA ARG A 120 13.65 -2.84 9.00
C ARG A 120 13.51 -3.37 7.57
N ASP A 121 12.54 -4.25 7.38
CA ASP A 121 12.26 -4.84 6.08
C ASP A 121 11.51 -3.85 5.17
N ILE A 122 12.14 -2.73 4.88
CA ILE A 122 11.65 -1.65 4.01
C ILE A 122 12.71 -1.31 2.98
N ALA A 123 12.29 -1.15 1.74
CA ALA A 123 13.08 -0.65 0.63
C ALA A 123 12.37 0.49 -0.09
N VAL A 124 13.13 1.47 -0.51
CA VAL A 124 12.66 2.62 -1.28
C VAL A 124 13.55 2.84 -2.51
N MET A 125 12.96 3.25 -3.60
CA MET A 125 13.67 3.50 -4.84
C MET A 125 13.00 4.62 -5.62
N GLU A 126 13.77 5.54 -6.16
CA GLU A 126 13.25 6.52 -7.10
C GLU A 126 12.86 5.83 -8.41
N VAL A 127 11.68 6.17 -8.96
CA VAL A 127 11.17 5.60 -10.20
C VAL A 127 10.62 6.68 -11.14
N LEU A 128 10.80 6.47 -12.43
CA LEU A 128 10.14 7.25 -13.47
C LEU A 128 8.72 6.72 -13.65
N ALA A 129 7.78 7.25 -12.87
CA ALA A 129 6.39 6.86 -12.99
C ALA A 129 5.72 7.54 -14.18
N PRO A 130 4.81 6.84 -14.92
CA PRO A 130 3.94 7.50 -15.89
C PRO A 130 3.16 8.67 -15.23
N PRO A 131 2.81 9.73 -15.98
CA PRO A 131 2.22 10.95 -15.40
C PRO A 131 0.99 10.70 -14.51
N ASP A 132 0.14 9.74 -14.88
CA ASP A 132 -1.06 9.41 -14.10
C ASP A 132 -0.71 8.78 -12.75
N PHE A 133 0.33 7.93 -12.71
CA PHE A 133 0.84 7.34 -11.48
C PHE A 133 1.61 8.36 -10.64
N ALA A 134 2.39 9.23 -11.26
CA ALA A 134 3.07 10.30 -10.54
C ALA A 134 2.06 11.25 -9.86
N ARG A 135 0.93 11.56 -10.52
CA ARG A 135 -0.17 12.34 -9.91
C ARG A 135 -0.93 11.58 -8.82
N ALA A 136 -1.01 10.26 -8.92
CA ALA A 136 -1.66 9.41 -7.93
C ALA A 136 -0.76 9.05 -6.75
N ALA A 137 0.55 9.36 -6.83
CA ALA A 137 1.49 9.09 -5.76
C ALA A 137 1.05 9.78 -4.46
N ILE A 138 1.17 9.04 -3.35
CA ILE A 138 0.67 9.45 -2.04
C ILE A 138 1.60 10.52 -1.47
N PRO A 139 1.08 11.65 -1.00
CA PRO A 139 1.91 12.68 -0.37
C PRO A 139 2.74 12.12 0.78
N LEU A 140 4.02 12.48 0.85
CA LEU A 140 4.93 12.07 1.94
C LEU A 140 4.35 12.39 3.33
N GLY A 141 3.58 13.49 3.44
CA GLY A 141 2.93 13.89 4.67
C GLY A 141 1.90 12.90 5.20
N TRP A 142 1.39 12.01 4.36
CA TRP A 142 0.40 10.99 4.76
C TRP A 142 1.02 9.72 5.36
N LEU A 143 2.33 9.58 5.35
CA LEU A 143 2.99 8.55 6.14
C LEU A 143 2.90 8.92 7.62
N ALA A 144 2.35 8.04 8.45
CA ALA A 144 2.32 8.24 9.90
C ALA A 144 3.74 8.39 10.45
N ASP A 145 3.95 9.39 11.28
CA ASP A 145 5.19 9.54 12.06
C ASP A 145 5.14 8.73 13.37
N ALA A 146 6.19 8.83 14.16
CA ALA A 146 6.30 8.09 15.42
C ALA A 146 5.16 8.37 16.40
N ASN A 147 4.56 9.56 16.36
CA ASN A 147 3.52 9.99 17.31
C ASN A 147 2.11 9.91 16.72
N ALA A 148 1.99 9.69 15.40
CA ALA A 148 0.71 9.76 14.71
C ALA A 148 -0.29 8.72 15.23
N LEU A 149 0.17 7.49 15.51
CA LEU A 149 -0.70 6.42 16.00
C LEU A 149 -1.29 6.76 17.38
N ASP A 150 -0.50 7.38 18.26
CA ASP A 150 -0.96 7.83 19.57
C ASP A 150 -1.93 9.02 19.41
N ALA A 151 -1.55 10.01 18.60
CA ALA A 151 -2.38 11.19 18.37
C ALA A 151 -3.74 10.83 17.78
N TRP A 152 -3.78 9.83 16.92
CA TRP A 152 -5.02 9.34 16.30
C TRP A 152 -5.66 8.18 17.05
N GLN A 153 -5.10 7.81 18.21
CA GLN A 153 -5.61 6.74 19.08
C GLN A 153 -5.85 5.42 18.32
N VAL A 154 -4.91 5.06 17.45
CA VAL A 154 -4.96 3.77 16.77
C VAL A 154 -4.56 2.67 17.74
N GLY A 155 -5.37 1.64 17.86
CA GLY A 155 -5.13 0.57 18.81
C GLY A 155 -5.83 -0.75 18.48
N PRO A 156 -5.77 -1.73 19.39
CA PRO A 156 -6.34 -3.06 19.18
C PRO A 156 -7.82 -3.02 18.79
N GLY A 157 -8.18 -3.75 17.76
CA GLY A 157 -9.52 -3.82 17.20
C GLY A 157 -9.85 -2.75 16.18
N ASP A 158 -9.02 -1.71 16.02
CA ASP A 158 -9.19 -0.73 14.94
C ASP A 158 -8.99 -1.41 13.59
N GLU A 159 -9.83 -1.02 12.64
CA GLU A 159 -9.81 -1.53 11.29
C GLU A 159 -8.79 -0.77 10.45
N LEU A 160 -7.89 -1.50 9.82
CA LEU A 160 -6.95 -1.00 8.83
C LEU A 160 -7.15 -1.74 7.50
N LEU A 161 -6.92 -1.03 6.43
CA LEU A 161 -7.02 -1.54 5.08
C LEU A 161 -5.62 -1.81 4.53
N THR A 162 -5.50 -2.78 3.62
CA THR A 162 -4.27 -3.04 2.89
C THR A 162 -4.55 -3.37 1.44
N LEU A 163 -3.63 -3.03 0.57
CA LEU A 163 -3.69 -3.31 -0.86
C LEU A 163 -2.55 -4.24 -1.25
N GLY A 164 -2.81 -5.16 -2.18
CA GLY A 164 -1.76 -6.05 -2.63
C GLY A 164 -2.16 -6.99 -3.75
N TYR A 165 -1.21 -7.85 -4.10
CA TYR A 165 -1.33 -8.83 -5.19
C TYR A 165 -1.08 -10.25 -4.67
N PRO A 166 -1.99 -10.82 -3.86
CA PRO A 166 -1.83 -12.15 -3.29
C PRO A 166 -1.63 -13.18 -4.41
N HIS A 167 -0.57 -13.99 -4.32
CA HIS A 167 -0.13 -14.93 -5.36
C HIS A 167 0.02 -14.33 -6.77
N GLY A 168 0.12 -13.00 -6.86
CA GLY A 168 0.15 -12.27 -8.12
C GLY A 168 -1.21 -12.06 -8.77
N TYR A 169 -2.30 -12.36 -8.06
CA TYR A 169 -3.65 -12.05 -8.53
C TYR A 169 -3.97 -10.57 -8.36
N SER A 170 -4.72 -10.05 -9.31
CA SER A 170 -5.31 -8.72 -9.30
C SER A 170 -6.83 -8.81 -9.13
N ALA A 171 -7.46 -7.72 -8.73
CA ALA A 171 -8.92 -7.63 -8.60
C ALA A 171 -9.64 -7.81 -9.95
N ASN A 172 -8.95 -7.53 -11.06
CA ASN A 172 -9.48 -7.66 -12.42
C ASN A 172 -8.34 -7.76 -13.45
N THR A 173 -8.69 -7.98 -14.72
CA THR A 173 -7.74 -8.10 -15.84
C THR A 173 -6.96 -6.82 -16.13
N ALA A 174 -7.38 -5.68 -15.60
CA ALA A 174 -6.68 -4.41 -15.71
C ALA A 174 -5.53 -4.26 -14.69
N GLY A 175 -5.34 -5.24 -13.81
CA GLY A 175 -4.18 -5.25 -12.90
C GLY A 175 -4.36 -4.39 -11.64
N PHE A 176 -5.60 -4.10 -11.22
CA PHE A 176 -5.82 -3.37 -9.97
C PHE A 176 -5.53 -4.25 -8.75
N PRO A 177 -4.97 -3.68 -7.66
CA PRO A 177 -4.70 -4.42 -6.45
C PRO A 177 -5.99 -4.90 -5.77
N ILE A 178 -5.87 -5.95 -4.99
CA ILE A 178 -6.97 -6.44 -4.15
C ILE A 178 -6.93 -5.69 -2.82
N LEU A 179 -8.05 -5.03 -2.50
CA LEU A 179 -8.27 -4.40 -1.21
C LEU A 179 -8.67 -5.44 -0.17
N ARG A 180 -8.04 -5.38 0.99
CA ARG A 180 -8.32 -6.26 2.12
C ARG A 180 -8.41 -5.46 3.41
N VAL A 181 -9.10 -6.04 4.38
CA VAL A 181 -9.34 -5.45 5.70
C VAL A 181 -8.72 -6.34 6.75
N GLY A 182 -8.06 -5.75 7.74
CA GLY A 182 -7.57 -6.40 8.93
C GLY A 182 -7.81 -5.54 10.17
N ARG A 183 -7.70 -6.14 11.34
CA ARG A 183 -7.80 -5.42 12.61
C ARG A 183 -6.47 -5.44 13.33
N VAL A 184 -6.14 -4.32 13.99
CA VAL A 184 -4.96 -4.26 14.84
C VAL A 184 -5.06 -5.33 15.93
N ALA A 185 -4.07 -6.23 15.98
CA ALA A 185 -4.05 -7.42 16.83
C ALA A 185 -2.89 -7.42 17.84
N SER A 186 -2.25 -6.29 18.06
CA SER A 186 -1.17 -6.15 19.05
C SER A 186 -1.30 -4.88 19.88
N TRP A 187 -0.63 -4.89 21.05
CA TRP A 187 -0.51 -3.76 21.96
C TRP A 187 0.79 -3.91 22.79
N PRO A 188 1.48 -2.81 23.11
CA PRO A 188 1.31 -1.46 22.54
C PRO A 188 1.88 -1.34 21.11
N LEU A 189 1.52 -0.23 20.41
CA LEU A 189 2.06 0.10 19.09
C LEU A 189 3.21 1.10 19.17
N THR A 190 3.28 1.82 20.28
CA THR A 190 4.24 2.90 20.55
C THR A 190 4.87 2.73 21.93
N PRO A 191 6.09 3.25 22.19
CA PRO A 191 6.97 3.92 21.22
C PRO A 191 7.48 2.95 20.14
N ILE A 192 7.62 3.41 18.90
CA ILE A 192 7.96 2.54 17.76
C ILE A 192 9.37 1.94 17.84
N GLU A 193 10.29 2.56 18.59
CA GLU A 193 11.62 2.05 18.83
C GLU A 193 11.58 0.75 19.65
N ALA A 194 10.64 0.65 20.60
CA ALA A 194 10.44 -0.55 21.40
C ALA A 194 9.52 -1.58 20.69
N PHE A 195 8.58 -1.09 19.90
CA PHE A 195 7.59 -1.89 19.16
C PHE A 195 7.66 -1.58 17.66
N PRO A 196 8.74 -2.02 16.97
CA PRO A 196 9.01 -1.60 15.58
C PRO A 196 8.03 -2.14 14.55
N THR A 197 7.20 -3.08 14.95
CA THR A 197 6.14 -3.65 14.12
C THR A 197 4.87 -3.83 14.95
N PHE A 198 3.74 -3.85 14.27
CA PHE A 198 2.46 -4.24 14.86
C PHE A 198 1.79 -5.34 14.05
N LEU A 199 0.79 -5.97 14.64
CA LEU A 199 0.11 -7.11 14.04
C LEU A 199 -1.26 -6.71 13.50
N LEU A 200 -1.63 -7.32 12.37
CA LEU A 200 -2.98 -7.29 11.81
C LEU A 200 -3.57 -8.69 11.75
N ASP A 201 -4.77 -8.84 12.27
CA ASP A 201 -5.56 -10.07 12.14
C ASP A 201 -6.14 -10.15 10.72
N PHE A 202 -5.42 -10.78 9.83
CA PHE A 202 -5.86 -11.22 8.51
C PHE A 202 -4.83 -12.16 7.87
N PRO A 203 -5.25 -13.13 7.02
CA PRO A 203 -4.31 -14.02 6.33
C PRO A 203 -3.43 -13.28 5.34
N VAL A 204 -2.14 -13.52 5.37
CA VAL A 204 -1.16 -12.98 4.42
C VAL A 204 -0.77 -14.05 3.42
N PHE A 205 -0.68 -13.67 2.16
CA PHE A 205 -0.25 -14.56 1.07
C PHE A 205 1.00 -14.02 0.40
N PRO A 206 1.84 -14.87 -0.19
CA PRO A 206 2.93 -14.43 -1.06
C PRO A 206 2.43 -13.41 -2.09
N GLY A 207 3.15 -12.30 -2.23
CA GLY A 207 2.72 -11.18 -3.08
C GLY A 207 2.01 -10.04 -2.36
N ASN A 208 1.53 -10.24 -1.13
CA ASN A 208 1.03 -9.13 -0.29
C ASN A 208 2.16 -8.24 0.27
N SER A 209 3.35 -8.81 0.46
CA SER A 209 4.51 -8.10 1.02
C SER A 209 4.84 -6.85 0.23
N GLY A 210 5.09 -5.75 0.95
CA GLY A 210 5.34 -4.42 0.39
C GLY A 210 4.07 -3.58 0.21
N GLY A 211 2.88 -4.14 0.46
CA GLY A 211 1.62 -3.41 0.36
C GLY A 211 1.45 -2.35 1.45
N PRO A 212 0.80 -1.21 1.13
CA PRO A 212 0.49 -0.19 2.11
C PRO A 212 -0.57 -0.70 3.08
N VAL A 213 -0.37 -0.41 4.37
CA VAL A 213 -1.38 -0.57 5.41
C VAL A 213 -1.83 0.81 5.84
N PHE A 214 -3.12 1.08 5.75
CA PHE A 214 -3.63 2.44 5.89
C PHE A 214 -4.95 2.49 6.65
N TRP A 215 -5.18 3.64 7.26
CA TRP A 215 -6.42 3.98 7.91
C TRP A 215 -7.24 4.95 7.03
N THR A 216 -8.56 4.85 7.11
CA THR A 216 -9.49 5.76 6.45
C THR A 216 -10.46 6.37 7.47
N PRO A 217 -11.07 7.53 7.19
CA PRO A 217 -12.02 8.17 8.09
C PRO A 217 -13.24 7.32 8.49
N SER A 218 -13.53 6.24 7.78
CA SER A 218 -14.60 5.29 8.12
C SER A 218 -14.23 4.35 9.27
N ALA A 219 -12.96 4.28 9.67
CA ALA A 219 -12.53 3.46 10.79
C ALA A 219 -13.20 3.92 12.11
N ARG A 220 -13.59 2.93 12.94
CA ARG A 220 -14.25 3.20 14.23
C ARG A 220 -13.29 3.90 15.19
N LYS A 221 -13.79 4.97 15.82
CA LYS A 221 -13.08 5.71 16.87
C LYS A 221 -13.90 5.79 18.15
N ALA A 222 -13.22 5.97 19.28
CA ALA A 222 -13.87 6.27 20.54
C ALA A 222 -14.65 7.60 20.45
N PRO A 223 -15.76 7.76 21.17
CA PRO A 223 -16.48 9.03 21.22
C PRO A 223 -15.55 10.17 21.68
N GLY A 224 -15.53 11.26 20.93
CA GLY A 224 -14.69 12.43 21.21
C GLY A 224 -13.22 12.29 20.76
N ALA A 225 -12.81 11.17 20.19
CA ALA A 225 -11.49 11.03 19.62
C ALA A 225 -11.31 11.93 18.40
N PHE A 226 -10.13 12.53 18.26
CA PHE A 226 -9.74 13.26 17.08
C PHE A 226 -9.74 12.31 15.87
N GLN A 227 -10.31 12.75 14.77
CA GLN A 227 -10.24 12.05 13.50
C GLN A 227 -9.44 12.92 12.53
N PRO A 228 -8.38 12.38 11.92
CA PRO A 228 -7.70 13.09 10.85
C PRO A 228 -8.69 13.30 9.68
N ASP A 229 -8.58 14.42 9.03
CA ASP A 229 -9.39 14.81 7.86
C ASP A 229 -8.96 14.14 6.56
N HIS A 230 -7.87 13.38 6.59
CA HIS A 230 -7.37 12.59 5.47
C HIS A 230 -6.94 11.19 5.93
N PRO A 231 -6.88 10.18 5.04
CA PRO A 231 -6.29 8.87 5.35
C PRO A 231 -4.80 9.01 5.59
N PHE A 232 -4.24 8.03 6.27
CA PHE A 232 -2.80 7.93 6.48
C PHE A 232 -2.31 6.51 6.27
N ILE A 233 -1.05 6.39 5.86
CA ILE A 233 -0.34 5.12 5.81
C ILE A 233 0.19 4.83 7.21
N ALA A 234 -0.29 3.77 7.83
CA ALA A 234 0.18 3.31 9.15
C ALA A 234 1.48 2.52 9.05
N GLY A 235 1.68 1.81 7.93
CA GLY A 235 2.87 1.00 7.73
C GLY A 235 2.90 0.24 6.42
N VAL A 236 3.87 -0.67 6.33
CA VAL A 236 4.10 -1.57 5.20
C VAL A 236 3.92 -3.01 5.68
N LEU A 237 3.09 -3.77 4.99
CA LEU A 237 2.95 -5.20 5.25
C LEU A 237 4.21 -5.93 4.81
N THR A 238 4.90 -6.58 5.75
CA THR A 238 6.18 -7.23 5.45
C THR A 238 6.05 -8.74 5.40
N SER A 239 5.40 -9.36 6.36
CA SER A 239 5.38 -10.81 6.48
C SER A 239 4.17 -11.31 7.28
N GLU A 240 4.15 -12.58 7.59
CA GLU A 240 3.14 -13.27 8.36
C GLU A 240 3.77 -13.96 9.57
N VAL A 241 3.05 -14.00 10.69
CA VAL A 241 3.47 -14.77 11.85
C VAL A 241 3.37 -16.26 11.54
N ARG A 242 4.50 -16.97 11.64
CA ARG A 242 4.60 -18.41 11.38
C ARG A 242 5.29 -19.14 12.54
N PRO A 243 4.56 -19.75 13.45
CA PRO A 243 5.14 -20.71 14.41
C PRO A 243 5.49 -22.02 13.66
N GLY A 244 6.78 -22.23 13.40
CA GLY A 244 7.22 -23.29 12.49
C GLY A 244 6.76 -23.01 11.05
N ASP A 245 6.19 -24.02 10.38
CA ASP A 245 5.74 -23.90 8.97
C ASP A 245 4.27 -23.47 8.81
N ALA A 246 3.50 -23.45 9.89
CA ALA A 246 2.08 -23.14 9.84
C ALA A 246 1.82 -21.62 9.92
N PRO A 247 1.10 -21.03 8.96
CA PRO A 247 0.68 -19.65 9.04
C PRO A 247 -0.40 -19.45 10.10
N LEU A 248 -0.31 -18.38 10.89
CA LEU A 248 -1.36 -18.02 11.87
C LEU A 248 -2.47 -17.15 11.28
N GLY A 249 -2.33 -16.68 10.04
CA GLY A 249 -3.25 -15.69 9.49
C GLY A 249 -3.11 -14.31 10.13
N ILE A 250 -1.92 -13.99 10.63
CA ILE A 250 -1.61 -12.71 11.28
C ILE A 250 -0.50 -12.01 10.51
N GLY A 251 -0.78 -10.83 9.98
CA GLY A 251 0.18 -10.01 9.26
C GLY A 251 1.09 -9.21 10.19
N ILE A 252 2.35 -9.05 9.80
CA ILE A 252 3.34 -8.20 10.46
C ILE A 252 3.51 -6.94 9.62
N VAL A 253 3.34 -5.79 10.26
CA VAL A 253 3.40 -4.46 9.64
C VAL A 253 4.55 -3.66 10.25
N ALA A 254 5.48 -3.19 9.42
CA ALA A 254 6.50 -2.22 9.83
C ALA A 254 5.91 -0.80 9.79
N HIS A 255 6.17 0.02 10.79
CA HIS A 255 5.62 1.37 10.88
C HIS A 255 6.04 2.27 9.71
N ALA A 256 5.14 3.16 9.28
CA ALA A 256 5.39 4.10 8.17
C ALA A 256 6.48 5.13 8.49
N ALA A 257 6.78 5.38 9.75
CA ALA A 257 7.90 6.21 10.16
C ALA A 257 9.22 5.71 9.57
N TYR A 258 9.43 4.40 9.49
CA TYR A 258 10.62 3.80 8.89
C TYR A 258 10.68 3.98 7.35
N VAL A 259 9.53 4.18 6.69
CA VAL A 259 9.50 4.58 5.28
C VAL A 259 10.04 6.00 5.13
N ARG A 260 9.64 6.93 6.02
CA ARG A 260 10.20 8.30 6.04
C ARG A 260 11.71 8.29 6.23
N GLU A 261 12.21 7.48 7.16
CA GLU A 261 13.64 7.33 7.41
C GLU A 261 14.39 6.76 6.19
N ALA A 262 13.81 5.76 5.52
CA ALA A 262 14.38 5.19 4.31
C ALA A 262 14.41 6.21 3.16
N ILE A 263 13.34 7.01 2.97
CA ILE A 263 13.29 8.07 1.96
C ILE A 263 14.33 9.16 2.26
N ALA A 264 14.49 9.57 3.52
CA ALA A 264 15.50 10.55 3.90
C ALA A 264 16.94 10.07 3.58
N ARG A 265 17.17 8.76 3.53
CA ARG A 265 18.47 8.18 3.14
C ARG A 265 18.73 8.26 1.64
N LEU A 266 17.72 8.40 0.79
CA LEU A 266 17.93 8.69 -0.64
C LEU A 266 18.63 10.05 -0.85
N ASP A 267 18.47 10.96 0.09
CA ASP A 267 19.00 12.32 0.03
C ASP A 267 20.35 12.45 0.76
N ALA A 268 20.75 11.41 1.46
CA ALA A 268 22.05 11.40 2.14
C ALA A 268 23.17 11.29 1.10
N PRO A 269 24.26 12.07 1.23
CA PRO A 269 25.40 11.90 0.36
C PRO A 269 25.91 10.46 0.48
N ALA A 270 26.27 9.85 -0.66
CA ALA A 270 26.92 8.55 -0.65
C ALA A 270 28.12 8.63 0.29
N GLY A 271 28.09 7.86 1.38
CA GLY A 271 29.20 7.81 2.32
C GLY A 271 30.50 7.39 1.59
N PRO A 272 31.64 7.79 2.12
CA PRO A 272 32.94 7.48 1.53
C PRO A 272 33.19 5.97 1.46
#